data_fa752c4e8d5cfcf7f72b1ff7695f5116
#
_entry.id   fa752c4e8d5cfcf7f72b1ff7695f5116
#
_cell.length_a   1.000
_cell.length_b   1.000
_cell.length_c   1.000
_cell.angle_alpha   90.00
_cell.angle_beta   90.00
_cell.angle_gamma   90.00
#
_symmetry.space_group_name_H-M   'P 1'
#
loop_
_entity.id
_entity.type
_entity.pdbx_description
1 polymer ?
#
loop_
_entity_poly.entity_id
_entity_poly.type
_entity_poly.pdbx_seq_one_letter_code
_entity_poly.pdbx_strand_id
1 'polypeptide(L)' 'MKEKVLQAMREAGKPVSAGEVTTVLGVDRKEVDKAFAELKKEGAIVSPVRCKWEPAK' A
#
# COMPACT_ATOMS: atom_id res chain seq x y z
N MET A 1 -0.05 10.98 2.86
CA MET A 1 0.76 9.81 2.49
C MET A 1 -0.07 8.59 2.10
N LYS A 2 -1.12 8.27 2.85
CA LYS A 2 -1.90 7.07 2.51
C LYS A 2 -2.57 7.18 1.15
N GLU A 3 -2.95 8.37 0.73
CA GLU A 3 -3.54 8.53 -0.60
C GLU A 3 -2.55 8.18 -1.69
N LYS A 4 -1.28 8.56 -1.50
CA LYS A 4 -0.24 8.24 -2.48
C LYS A 4 0.00 6.74 -2.53
N VAL A 5 0.00 6.09 -1.38
CA VAL A 5 0.17 4.64 -1.32
C VAL A 5 -0.98 3.95 -2.04
N LEU A 6 -2.20 4.38 -1.77
CA LEU A 6 -3.37 3.78 -2.40
C LEU A 6 -3.34 3.97 -3.91
N GLN A 7 -2.95 5.17 -4.35
CA GLN A 7 -2.86 5.45 -5.78
C GLN A 7 -1.80 4.57 -6.44
N ALA A 8 -0.65 4.38 -5.78
CA ALA A 8 0.40 3.53 -6.31
C ALA A 8 -0.10 2.10 -6.48
N MET A 9 -0.88 1.60 -5.53
CA MET A 9 -1.45 0.28 -5.62
C MET A 9 -2.40 0.15 -6.79
N ARG A 10 -3.24 1.18 -7.00
CA ARG A 10 -4.18 1.15 -8.12
C ARG A 10 -3.47 1.17 -9.45
N GLU A 11 -2.41 1.97 -9.54
CA GLU A 11 -1.65 2.07 -10.79
C GLU A 11 -0.89 0.78 -11.08
N ALA A 12 -0.47 0.07 -10.04
CA ALA A 12 0.20 -1.20 -10.22
C ALA A 12 -0.71 -2.26 -10.82
N GLY A 13 -2.00 -2.17 -10.52
CA GLY A 13 -2.98 -3.11 -11.06
C GLY A 13 -2.83 -4.53 -10.54
N LYS A 14 -2.10 -4.71 -9.44
CA LYS A 14 -1.87 -6.01 -8.85
C LYS A 14 -1.49 -5.81 -7.39
N PRO A 15 -1.58 -6.86 -6.55
CA PRO A 15 -1.14 -6.75 -5.17
C PRO A 15 0.34 -6.42 -5.09
N VAL A 16 0.69 -5.51 -4.19
CA VAL A 16 2.08 -5.08 -4.00
C VAL A 16 2.42 -5.11 -2.53
N SER A 17 3.73 -5.22 -2.23
CA SER A 17 4.21 -5.19 -0.87
C SER A 17 4.60 -3.76 -0.49
N ALA A 18 4.80 -3.55 0.83
CA ALA A 18 5.23 -2.24 1.29
C ALA A 18 6.59 -1.87 0.70
N GLY A 19 7.46 -2.85 0.50
CA GLY A 19 8.75 -2.59 -0.12
C GLY A 19 8.63 -2.09 -1.54
N GLU A 20 7.71 -2.67 -2.30
CA GLU A 20 7.48 -2.24 -3.67
C GLU A 20 6.93 -0.83 -3.70
N VAL A 21 5.99 -0.51 -2.81
CA VAL A 21 5.43 0.84 -2.74
C VAL A 21 6.51 1.85 -2.36
N THR A 22 7.37 1.48 -1.42
CA THR A 22 8.48 2.34 -1.02
C THR A 22 9.37 2.67 -2.22
N THR A 23 9.68 1.67 -3.03
CA THR A 23 10.51 1.88 -4.20
C THR A 23 9.81 2.74 -5.24
N VAL A 24 8.54 2.49 -5.48
CA VAL A 24 7.78 3.23 -6.48
C VAL A 24 7.64 4.70 -6.09
N LEU A 25 7.32 4.96 -4.83
CA LEU A 25 7.09 6.33 -4.37
C LEU A 25 8.38 7.06 -4.00
N GLY A 26 9.44 6.31 -3.72
CA GLY A 26 10.70 6.93 -3.32
C GLY A 26 10.64 7.61 -1.95
N VAL A 27 9.85 7.06 -1.03
CA VAL A 27 9.69 7.61 0.31
C VAL A 27 10.25 6.63 1.33
N ASP A 28 10.31 7.07 2.59
CA ASP A 28 10.81 6.22 3.66
C ASP A 28 9.86 5.06 3.93
N ARG A 29 10.44 3.90 4.24
CA ARG A 29 9.65 2.72 4.58
C ARG A 29 8.74 2.99 5.78
N LYS A 30 9.21 3.78 6.73
CA LYS A 30 8.40 4.12 7.91
C LYS A 30 7.13 4.84 7.53
N GLU A 31 7.20 5.74 6.57
CA GLU A 31 6.04 6.45 6.08
C GLU A 31 5.05 5.47 5.43
N VAL A 32 5.58 4.55 4.64
CA VAL A 32 4.74 3.56 3.98
C VAL A 32 4.09 2.64 4.99
N ASP A 33 4.85 2.18 5.98
CA ASP A 33 4.31 1.30 7.02
C ASP A 33 3.17 2.00 7.77
N LYS A 34 3.34 3.27 8.08
CA LYS A 34 2.32 4.02 8.78
C LYS A 34 1.06 4.16 7.92
N ALA A 35 1.25 4.44 6.63
CA ALA A 35 0.13 4.56 5.71
C ALA A 35 -0.60 3.22 5.58
N PHE A 36 0.14 2.12 5.50
CA PHE A 36 -0.46 0.80 5.44
C PHE A 36 -1.30 0.51 6.67
N ALA A 37 -0.78 0.87 7.85
CA ALA A 37 -1.53 0.65 9.09
C ALA A 37 -2.85 1.40 9.07
N GLU A 38 -2.82 2.64 8.61
CA GLU A 38 -4.03 3.45 8.54
C GLU A 38 -5.02 2.89 7.51
N LEU A 39 -4.51 2.49 6.35
CA LEU A 39 -5.37 1.94 5.31
C LEU A 39 -6.00 0.62 5.74
N LYS A 40 -5.25 -0.22 6.44
CA LYS A 40 -5.79 -1.46 6.98
C LYS A 40 -6.90 -1.17 7.97
N LYS A 41 -6.67 -0.21 8.85
CA LYS A 41 -7.64 0.14 9.87
C LYS A 41 -8.94 0.65 9.25
N GLU A 42 -8.82 1.39 8.17
CA GLU A 42 -9.99 1.92 7.47
C GLU A 42 -10.65 0.87 6.57
N GLY A 43 -9.96 -0.22 6.32
CA GLY A 43 -10.48 -1.22 5.40
C GLY A 43 -10.34 -0.81 3.94
N ALA A 44 -9.42 0.12 3.65
CA ALA A 44 -9.22 0.59 2.29
C ALA A 44 -8.35 -0.34 1.46
N ILE A 45 -7.61 -1.23 2.11
CA ILE A 45 -6.76 -2.20 1.42
C ILE A 45 -7.01 -3.58 2.02
N VAL A 46 -6.73 -4.60 1.22
CA VAL A 46 -6.87 -5.98 1.65
C VAL A 46 -5.61 -6.75 1.26
N SER A 47 -5.40 -7.87 1.94
CA SER A 47 -4.24 -8.72 1.66
C SER A 47 -4.72 -10.02 1.03
N PRO A 48 -4.82 -10.08 -0.31
CA PRO A 48 -5.28 -11.30 -0.97
C PRO A 48 -4.28 -12.43 -0.86
N VAL A 49 -3.00 -12.08 -0.71
CA VAL A 49 -1.94 -13.08 -0.53
C VAL A 49 -0.99 -12.57 0.53
N ARG A 50 -0.19 -13.48 1.07
CA ARG A 50 0.75 -13.13 2.13
C ARG A 50 1.71 -12.03 1.66
N CYS A 51 1.90 -11.02 2.50
CA CYS A 51 2.86 -9.94 2.28
C CYS A 51 2.53 -9.08 1.06
N LYS A 52 1.33 -9.20 0.52
CA LYS A 52 0.90 -8.37 -0.60
C LYS A 52 -0.40 -7.67 -0.24
N TRP A 53 -0.56 -6.48 -0.76
CA TRP A 53 -1.73 -5.66 -0.47
C TRP A 53 -2.28 -5.08 -1.76
N GLU A 54 -3.57 -4.90 -1.81
CA GLU A 54 -4.23 -4.27 -2.95
C GLU A 54 -5.38 -3.41 -2.45
N PRO A 55 -5.82 -2.40 -3.22
CA PRO A 55 -6.98 -1.61 -2.82
C PRO A 55 -8.20 -2.51 -2.68
N ALA A 56 -9.03 -2.22 -1.68
CA ALA A 56 -10.22 -3.02 -1.43
C ALA A 56 -11.25 -2.91 -2.56
N LYS A 57 -11.08 -1.94 -3.40
CA LYS A 57 -11.95 -1.77 -4.56
C LYS A 57 -11.17 -1.93 -5.83
#